data_1a9bcabc53c51d634a09f7fd6be1279c
#
_entry.id   1a9bcabc53c51d634a09f7fd6be1279c
#
_cell.length_a   1.000
_cell.length_b   1.000
_cell.length_c   1.000
_cell.angle_alpha   90.00
_cell.angle_beta   90.00
_cell.angle_gamma   90.00
#
_symmetry.space_group_name_H-M   'P 1'
#
loop_
_entity.id
_entity.type
_entity.pdbx_description
1 polymer ?
#
loop_
_entity_poly.entity_id
_entity_poly.type
_entity_poly.pdbx_seq_one_letter_code
_entity_poly.pdbx_strand_id
1 'polypeptide(L)'
;AKKWWIVDLPGYGFAKASKESTEMWDGFTKEYFTTRSNLAGVLLLIDASIPPMEKDLEYADWLITHNVPFTIVHTKCDRNKPGMPTVETNIDELRRILDEKWHRLPSMISTSSVSHDGREDVLKFISSIILFRRKRNADAKAAKEKEAQ
;
A
#
# COMPACT_ATOMS: atom_id res chain seq x y z
N ALA A 1 18.12 -17.01 -9.66
CA ALA A 1 17.15 -15.91 -9.71
C ALA A 1 16.92 -15.39 -8.29
N LYS A 2 17.03 -14.07 -8.05
CA LYS A 2 16.72 -13.50 -6.74
C LYS A 2 15.21 -13.62 -6.53
N LYS A 3 14.80 -14.34 -5.49
CA LYS A 3 13.40 -14.51 -5.09
C LYS A 3 12.89 -13.20 -4.47
N TRP A 4 11.61 -12.91 -4.64
CA TRP A 4 10.87 -11.86 -3.97
C TRP A 4 9.70 -12.49 -3.21
N TRP A 5 9.18 -11.80 -2.24
CA TRP A 5 8.14 -12.31 -1.35
C TRP A 5 7.03 -11.27 -1.23
N ILE A 6 5.79 -11.73 -1.22
CA ILE A 6 4.65 -10.98 -0.70
C ILE A 6 4.44 -11.46 0.71
N VAL A 7 4.31 -10.51 1.64
CA VAL A 7 4.04 -10.79 3.04
C VAL A 7 2.67 -10.23 3.35
N ASP A 8 1.76 -11.09 3.80
CA ASP A 8 0.46 -10.70 4.32
C ASP A 8 0.62 -10.32 5.79
N LEU A 9 0.18 -9.12 6.14
CA LEU A 9 0.26 -8.59 7.50
C LEU A 9 -1.17 -8.42 8.05
N PRO A 10 -1.34 -8.53 9.37
CA PRO A 10 -2.64 -8.30 10.00
C PRO A 10 -3.21 -6.94 9.60
N GLY A 11 -4.45 -6.92 9.13
CA GLY A 11 -5.14 -5.69 8.75
C GLY A 11 -5.55 -4.87 9.99
N TYR A 12 -5.48 -3.55 9.87
CA TYR A 12 -5.88 -2.60 10.92
C TYR A 12 -7.40 -2.53 11.17
N GLY A 13 -8.22 -3.14 10.31
CA GLY A 13 -9.69 -3.11 10.37
C GLY A 13 -10.35 -4.32 11.06
N PHE A 14 -9.62 -5.17 11.77
CA PHE A 14 -10.18 -6.36 12.40
C PHE A 14 -11.09 -5.99 13.59
N ALA A 15 -12.39 -5.84 13.34
CA ALA A 15 -13.41 -5.47 14.33
C ALA A 15 -13.62 -6.49 15.49
N LYS A 16 -13.00 -7.67 15.40
CA LYS A 16 -13.16 -8.76 16.39
C LYS A 16 -11.95 -8.96 17.31
N ALA A 17 -10.87 -8.24 17.11
CA ALA A 17 -9.70 -8.33 17.96
C ALA A 17 -9.86 -7.45 19.21
N SER A 18 -9.27 -7.86 20.35
CA SER A 18 -9.20 -7.00 21.52
C SER A 18 -8.38 -5.75 21.22
N LYS A 19 -8.61 -4.66 21.94
CA LYS A 19 -7.84 -3.41 21.79
C LYS A 19 -6.33 -3.67 21.93
N GLU A 20 -5.94 -4.47 22.90
CA GLU A 20 -4.53 -4.86 23.15
C GLU A 20 -3.93 -5.62 21.97
N SER A 21 -4.68 -6.57 21.38
CA SER A 21 -4.23 -7.31 20.19
C SER A 21 -4.05 -6.39 18.98
N THR A 22 -4.96 -5.41 18.81
CA THR A 22 -4.88 -4.45 17.71
C THR A 22 -3.67 -3.54 17.86
N GLU A 23 -3.40 -3.02 19.05
CA GLU A 23 -2.23 -2.18 19.36
C GLU A 23 -0.90 -2.95 19.17
N MET A 24 -0.85 -4.20 19.58
CA MET A 24 0.32 -5.06 19.40
C MET A 24 0.60 -5.34 17.92
N TRP A 25 -0.44 -5.62 17.12
CA TRP A 25 -0.29 -5.85 15.67
C TRP A 25 0.08 -4.58 14.92
N ASP A 26 -0.45 -3.43 15.34
CA ASP A 26 -0.10 -2.13 14.78
C ASP A 26 1.38 -1.82 15.02
N GLY A 27 1.86 -1.98 16.25
CA GLY A 27 3.26 -1.80 16.59
C GLY A 27 4.19 -2.73 15.81
N PHE A 28 3.84 -4.01 15.72
CA PHE A 28 4.61 -5.00 14.97
C PHE A 28 4.66 -4.69 13.47
N THR A 29 3.55 -4.27 12.89
CA THR A 29 3.46 -3.91 11.46
C THR A 29 4.32 -2.68 11.15
N LYS A 30 4.25 -1.66 11.99
CA LYS A 30 5.06 -0.44 11.87
C LYS A 30 6.54 -0.71 12.04
N GLU A 31 6.93 -1.51 13.01
CA GLU A 31 8.32 -1.96 13.19
C GLU A 31 8.80 -2.74 11.96
N TYR A 32 7.99 -3.67 11.45
CA TYR A 32 8.31 -4.42 10.24
C TYR A 32 8.62 -3.51 9.05
N PHE A 33 7.85 -2.45 8.84
CA PHE A 33 8.06 -1.53 7.73
C PHE A 33 9.31 -0.67 7.88
N THR A 34 9.66 -0.27 9.09
CA THR A 34 10.80 0.64 9.34
C THR A 34 12.13 -0.08 9.46
N THR A 35 12.13 -1.33 9.92
CA THR A 35 13.38 -2.09 10.15
C THR A 35 13.85 -2.90 8.94
N ARG A 36 12.96 -3.20 7.98
CA ARG A 36 13.29 -4.03 6.82
C ARG A 36 14.00 -3.26 5.71
N SER A 37 15.31 -3.37 5.66
CA SER A 37 16.14 -2.77 4.58
C SER A 37 15.81 -3.29 3.18
N ASN A 38 15.22 -4.48 3.07
CA ASN A 38 14.81 -5.10 1.81
C ASN A 38 13.33 -4.89 1.45
N LEU A 39 12.58 -4.09 2.20
CA LEU A 39 11.21 -3.72 1.87
C LEU A 39 11.19 -2.98 0.51
N ALA A 40 10.46 -3.50 -0.46
CA ALA A 40 10.37 -2.92 -1.80
C ALA A 40 9.23 -1.89 -1.90
N GLY A 41 8.14 -2.14 -1.22
CA GLY A 41 6.96 -1.28 -1.15
C GLY A 41 5.84 -1.97 -0.39
N VAL A 42 4.83 -1.20 -0.04
CA VAL A 42 3.62 -1.64 0.67
C VAL A 42 2.42 -1.46 -0.25
N LEU A 43 1.54 -2.45 -0.30
CA LEU A 43 0.21 -2.34 -0.89
C LEU A 43 -0.78 -2.08 0.24
N LEU A 44 -1.27 -0.86 0.35
CA LEU A 44 -2.29 -0.47 1.31
C LEU A 44 -3.66 -0.78 0.72
N LEU A 45 -4.32 -1.81 1.25
CA LEU A 45 -5.62 -2.27 0.75
C LEU A 45 -6.75 -1.49 1.42
N ILE A 46 -7.57 -0.80 0.63
CA ILE A 46 -8.72 -0.01 1.11
C ILE A 46 -10.01 -0.52 0.45
N ASP A 47 -11.04 -0.78 1.24
CA ASP A 47 -12.35 -1.23 0.77
C ASP A 47 -13.13 -0.05 0.14
N ALA A 48 -13.20 -0.01 -1.19
CA ALA A 48 -13.89 1.04 -1.91
C ALA A 48 -15.43 0.93 -1.88
N SER A 49 -15.98 -0.19 -1.41
CA SER A 49 -17.44 -0.38 -1.30
C SER A 49 -18.08 0.38 -0.13
N ILE A 50 -17.28 1.08 0.66
CA ILE A 50 -17.69 1.93 1.79
C ILE A 50 -16.91 3.24 1.76
N PRO A 51 -17.40 4.32 2.39
CA PRO A 51 -16.65 5.54 2.56
C PRO A 51 -15.29 5.30 3.23
N PRO A 52 -14.27 6.11 2.91
CA PRO A 52 -12.96 6.02 3.56
C PRO A 52 -13.07 6.09 5.08
N MET A 53 -12.40 5.18 5.77
CA MET A 53 -12.37 5.18 7.22
C MET A 53 -11.20 6.02 7.75
N GLU A 54 -11.37 6.57 8.94
CA GLU A 54 -10.32 7.34 9.63
C GLU A 54 -8.99 6.55 9.69
N LYS A 55 -9.07 5.24 9.96
CA LYS A 55 -7.90 4.37 9.99
C LYS A 55 -7.19 4.22 8.65
N ASP A 56 -7.89 4.28 7.54
CA ASP A 56 -7.27 4.26 6.20
C ASP A 56 -6.37 5.50 6.02
N LEU A 57 -6.85 6.65 6.48
CA LEU A 57 -6.13 7.92 6.43
C LEU A 57 -4.96 7.94 7.41
N GLU A 58 -5.13 7.44 8.63
CA GLU A 58 -4.06 7.32 9.64
C GLU A 58 -2.90 6.47 9.13
N TYR A 59 -3.19 5.30 8.54
CA TYR A 59 -2.14 4.43 8.00
C TYR A 59 -1.44 5.02 6.79
N ALA A 60 -2.17 5.64 5.89
CA ALA A 60 -1.59 6.31 4.74
C ALA A 60 -0.68 7.47 5.18
N ASP A 61 -1.11 8.28 6.15
CA ASP A 61 -0.33 9.36 6.74
C ASP A 61 0.94 8.86 7.44
N TRP A 62 0.80 7.78 8.19
CA TRP A 62 1.93 7.16 8.85
C TRP A 62 2.99 6.66 7.85
N LEU A 63 2.57 6.00 6.77
CA LEU A 63 3.47 5.51 5.71
C LEU A 63 4.23 6.66 5.04
N ILE A 64 3.55 7.77 4.77
CA ILE A 64 4.18 8.98 4.20
C ILE A 64 5.17 9.59 5.18
N THR A 65 4.76 9.82 6.42
CA THR A 65 5.59 10.47 7.44
C THR A 65 6.89 9.70 7.69
N HIS A 66 6.84 8.36 7.59
CA HIS A 66 8.01 7.49 7.78
C HIS A 66 8.75 7.15 6.48
N ASN A 67 8.41 7.83 5.36
CA ASN A 67 9.01 7.61 4.04
C ASN A 67 8.96 6.14 3.58
N VAL A 68 7.92 5.39 3.99
CA VAL A 68 7.69 4.03 3.53
C VAL A 68 7.06 4.07 2.14
N PRO A 69 7.68 3.49 1.10
CA PRO A 69 7.07 3.50 -0.23
C PRO A 69 5.81 2.63 -0.25
N PHE A 70 4.70 3.19 -0.72
CA PHE A 70 3.44 2.46 -0.81
C PHE A 70 2.59 2.87 -2.01
N THR A 71 1.60 2.03 -2.30
CA THR A 71 0.52 2.30 -3.25
C THR A 71 -0.80 1.93 -2.61
N ILE A 72 -1.84 2.68 -2.89
CA ILE A 72 -3.20 2.36 -2.46
C ILE A 72 -3.81 1.41 -3.48
N VAL A 73 -4.37 0.31 -2.99
CA VAL A 73 -5.14 -0.65 -3.80
C VAL A 73 -6.58 -0.63 -3.32
N HIS A 74 -7.45 -0.01 -4.09
CA HIS A 74 -8.88 -0.05 -3.85
C HIS A 74 -9.41 -1.45 -4.14
N THR A 75 -10.02 -2.07 -3.15
CA THR A 75 -10.61 -3.41 -3.29
C THR A 75 -12.14 -3.33 -3.41
N LYS A 76 -12.76 -4.38 -3.92
CA LYS A 76 -14.22 -4.51 -4.07
C LYS A 76 -14.85 -3.42 -4.95
N CYS A 77 -14.12 -3.00 -5.98
CA CYS A 77 -14.59 -1.96 -6.90
C CYS A 77 -15.82 -2.38 -7.76
N ASP A 78 -16.17 -3.66 -7.74
CA ASP A 78 -17.40 -4.21 -8.32
C ASP A 78 -18.65 -4.02 -7.42
N ARG A 79 -18.50 -3.52 -6.18
CA ARG A 79 -19.53 -3.66 -5.15
C ARG A 79 -20.16 -2.34 -4.75
N ASN A 80 -21.12 -1.87 -5.53
CA ASN A 80 -22.00 -0.77 -5.13
C ASN A 80 -23.09 -1.29 -4.18
N LYS A 81 -23.24 -0.66 -3.02
CA LYS A 81 -24.26 -1.01 -1.99
C LYS A 81 -25.45 -0.06 -2.09
N PRO A 82 -26.69 -0.57 -2.11
CA PRO A 82 -27.87 0.28 -2.08
C PRO A 82 -27.86 1.22 -0.87
N GLY A 83 -28.19 2.48 -1.07
CA GLY A 83 -28.23 3.49 0.00
C GLY A 83 -26.87 4.01 0.49
N MET A 84 -25.77 3.57 -0.13
CA MET A 84 -24.42 4.04 0.15
C MET A 84 -23.87 4.83 -1.05
N PRO A 85 -22.86 5.70 -0.86
CA PRO A 85 -22.13 6.30 -1.96
C PRO A 85 -21.54 5.22 -2.90
N THR A 86 -21.43 5.56 -4.17
CA THR A 86 -20.82 4.61 -5.15
C THR A 86 -19.34 4.42 -4.90
N VAL A 87 -18.78 3.35 -5.47
CA VAL A 87 -17.34 3.08 -5.42
C VAL A 87 -16.54 4.27 -5.95
N GLU A 88 -16.95 4.85 -7.06
CA GLU A 88 -16.30 6.03 -7.65
C GLU A 88 -16.32 7.21 -6.68
N THR A 89 -17.47 7.47 -6.06
CA THR A 89 -17.60 8.54 -5.05
C THR A 89 -16.66 8.32 -3.88
N ASN A 90 -16.55 7.09 -3.38
CA ASN A 90 -15.67 6.76 -2.26
C ASN A 90 -14.18 6.93 -2.63
N ILE A 91 -13.78 6.53 -3.84
CA ILE A 91 -12.41 6.71 -4.35
C ILE A 91 -12.08 8.19 -4.52
N ASP A 92 -12.99 8.98 -5.09
CA ASP A 92 -12.80 10.41 -5.29
C ASP A 92 -12.74 11.16 -3.96
N GLU A 93 -13.55 10.77 -2.98
CA GLU A 93 -13.51 11.34 -1.63
C GLU A 93 -12.17 11.04 -0.94
N LEU A 94 -11.70 9.80 -0.99
CA LEU A 94 -10.37 9.47 -0.47
C LEU A 94 -9.29 10.31 -1.14
N ARG A 95 -9.32 10.40 -2.47
CA ARG A 95 -8.37 11.21 -3.24
C ARG A 95 -8.39 12.67 -2.82
N ARG A 96 -9.59 13.26 -2.67
CA ARG A 96 -9.78 14.65 -2.25
C ARG A 96 -9.16 14.90 -0.87
N ILE A 97 -9.43 14.03 0.11
CA ILE A 97 -8.89 14.16 1.47
C ILE A 97 -7.35 14.08 1.46
N LEU A 98 -6.81 13.16 0.68
CA LEU A 98 -5.36 13.00 0.57
C LEU A 98 -4.70 14.18 -0.15
N ASP A 99 -5.34 14.73 -1.19
CA ASP A 99 -4.83 15.86 -1.99
C ASP A 99 -4.81 17.15 -1.17
N GLU A 100 -5.79 17.37 -0.31
CA GLU A 100 -5.82 18.49 0.63
C GLU A 100 -4.65 18.46 1.64
N LYS A 101 -4.19 17.26 1.99
CA LYS A 101 -3.15 17.06 3.01
C LYS A 101 -1.74 16.96 2.43
N TRP A 102 -1.61 16.42 1.24
CA TRP A 102 -0.30 16.09 0.66
C TRP A 102 -0.12 16.65 -0.74
N HIS A 103 1.03 17.28 -0.99
CA HIS A 103 1.38 17.83 -2.32
C HIS A 103 1.62 16.76 -3.39
N ARG A 104 1.73 15.50 -3.02
CA ARG A 104 1.97 14.39 -3.95
C ARG A 104 1.25 13.14 -3.48
N LEU A 105 0.26 12.73 -4.24
CA LEU A 105 -0.51 11.51 -3.97
C LEU A 105 0.29 10.25 -4.27
N PRO A 106 0.10 9.17 -3.47
CA PRO A 106 0.57 7.84 -3.84
C PRO A 106 -0.15 7.36 -5.10
N SER A 107 0.44 6.39 -5.80
CA SER A 107 -0.27 5.70 -6.88
C SER A 107 -1.48 4.95 -6.32
N MET A 108 -2.55 4.89 -7.11
CA MET A 108 -3.81 4.24 -6.74
C MET A 108 -4.20 3.25 -7.85
N ILE A 109 -4.61 2.05 -7.46
CA ILE A 109 -5.04 0.99 -8.38
C ILE A 109 -6.40 0.48 -7.91
N SER A 110 -7.39 0.49 -8.78
CA SER A 110 -8.72 -0.07 -8.50
C SER A 110 -8.77 -1.55 -8.85
N THR A 111 -9.32 -2.37 -7.96
CA THR A 111 -9.34 -3.83 -8.13
C THR A 111 -10.66 -4.46 -7.69
N SER A 112 -10.97 -5.59 -8.32
CA SER A 112 -12.00 -6.52 -7.86
C SER A 112 -11.50 -7.96 -7.95
N SER A 113 -11.63 -8.71 -6.87
CA SER A 113 -11.35 -10.16 -6.86
C SER A 113 -12.47 -10.97 -7.53
N VAL A 114 -13.65 -10.37 -7.75
CA VAL A 114 -14.82 -11.02 -8.36
C VAL A 114 -14.78 -10.87 -9.87
N SER A 115 -14.62 -9.64 -10.38
CA SER A 115 -14.53 -9.37 -11.82
C SER A 115 -13.12 -9.55 -12.38
N HIS A 116 -12.11 -9.67 -11.51
CA HIS A 116 -10.68 -9.69 -11.85
C HIS A 116 -10.14 -8.38 -12.44
N ASP A 117 -10.90 -7.28 -12.36
CA ASP A 117 -10.45 -5.96 -12.77
C ASP A 117 -9.24 -5.51 -11.96
N GLY A 118 -8.32 -4.78 -12.59
CA GLY A 118 -7.11 -4.25 -11.97
C GLY A 118 -6.03 -5.29 -11.62
N ARG A 119 -6.29 -6.60 -11.84
CA ARG A 119 -5.31 -7.66 -11.56
C ARG A 119 -3.99 -7.44 -12.30
N GLU A 120 -4.07 -7.14 -13.59
CA GLU A 120 -2.88 -6.91 -14.39
C GLU A 120 -2.13 -5.65 -13.96
N ASP A 121 -2.82 -4.61 -13.52
CA ASP A 121 -2.21 -3.36 -13.08
C ASP A 121 -1.44 -3.56 -11.77
N VAL A 122 -1.98 -4.34 -10.83
CA VAL A 122 -1.25 -4.75 -9.63
C VAL A 122 0.01 -5.56 -9.99
N LEU A 123 -0.09 -6.53 -10.91
CA LEU A 123 1.06 -7.33 -11.33
C LEU A 123 2.12 -6.50 -12.07
N LYS A 124 1.73 -5.57 -12.93
CA LYS A 124 2.62 -4.61 -13.58
C LYS A 124 3.32 -3.72 -12.56
N PHE A 125 2.57 -3.22 -11.57
CA PHE A 125 3.12 -2.41 -10.49
C PHE A 125 4.17 -3.18 -9.67
N ILE A 126 3.85 -4.39 -9.23
CA ILE A 126 4.81 -5.27 -8.51
C ILE A 126 6.07 -5.50 -9.35
N SER A 127 5.90 -5.82 -10.63
CA SER A 127 7.02 -6.02 -11.55
C SER A 127 7.89 -4.77 -11.67
N SER A 128 7.29 -3.59 -11.77
CA SER A 128 8.02 -2.30 -11.87
C SER A 128 8.86 -2.02 -10.63
N ILE A 129 8.33 -2.26 -9.44
CA ILE A 129 9.06 -2.11 -8.17
C ILE A 129 10.26 -3.06 -8.12
N ILE A 130 10.07 -4.32 -8.51
CA ILE A 130 11.14 -5.33 -8.51
C ILE A 130 12.26 -4.93 -9.47
N LEU A 131 11.93 -4.47 -10.67
CA LEU A 131 12.89 -4.02 -11.68
C LEU A 131 13.63 -2.78 -11.22
N PHE A 132 12.95 -1.79 -10.67
CA PHE A 132 13.53 -0.57 -10.13
C PHE A 132 14.56 -0.87 -9.02
N ARG A 133 14.20 -1.75 -8.09
CA ARG A 133 15.12 -2.17 -7.03
C ARG A 133 16.33 -2.93 -7.54
N ARG A 134 16.16 -3.80 -8.53
CA ARG A 134 17.28 -4.52 -9.15
C ARG A 134 18.27 -3.55 -9.79
N LYS A 135 17.76 -2.55 -10.51
CA LYS A 135 18.59 -1.49 -11.12
C LYS A 135 19.36 -0.71 -10.06
N ARG A 136 18.67 -0.19 -9.04
CA ARG A 136 19.31 0.54 -7.92
C ARG A 136 20.42 -0.25 -7.24
N ASN A 137 20.18 -1.54 -6.98
CA ASN A 137 21.19 -2.39 -6.34
C ASN A 137 22.39 -2.67 -7.26
N ALA A 138 22.17 -2.78 -8.57
CA ALA A 138 23.26 -2.93 -9.55
C ALA A 138 24.11 -1.65 -9.63
N ASP A 139 23.45 -0.49 -9.71
CA ASP A 139 24.12 0.82 -9.74
C ASP A 139 24.94 1.07 -8.46
N ALA A 140 24.38 0.77 -7.29
CA ALA A 140 25.08 0.90 -6.01
C ALA A 140 26.29 -0.05 -5.88
N LYS A 141 26.21 -1.24 -6.46
CA LYS A 141 27.34 -2.17 -6.50
C LYS A 141 28.44 -1.66 -7.40
N ALA A 142 28.09 -1.19 -8.61
CA ALA A 142 29.04 -0.64 -9.56
C ALA A 142 29.76 0.62 -9.02
N ALA A 143 29.04 1.47 -8.26
CA ALA A 143 29.64 2.64 -7.60
C ALA A 143 30.71 2.23 -6.58
N LYS A 144 30.39 1.26 -5.70
CA LYS A 144 31.34 0.74 -4.69
C LYS A 144 32.57 0.08 -5.31
N GLU A 145 32.43 -0.60 -6.44
CA GLU A 145 33.56 -1.22 -7.15
C GLU A 145 34.51 -0.18 -7.77
N LYS A 146 33.97 0.99 -8.18
CA LYS A 146 34.77 2.12 -8.69
C LYS A 146 35.51 2.89 -7.59
N GLU A 147 34.94 2.99 -6.39
CA GLU A 147 35.56 3.65 -5.24
C GLU A 147 36.69 2.80 -4.61
N ALA A 148 36.69 1.50 -4.87
CA ALA A 148 37.69 0.54 -4.34
C ALA A 148 38.91 0.34 -5.25
N GLN A 149 38.96 0.99 -6.43
CA GLN A 149 40.09 1.00 -7.39
C GLN A 149 40.86 2.30 -7.32
#